data_255e0803393c35c3773b63fb21fa80b8
#
_entry.id   255e0803393c35c3773b63fb21fa80b8
#
_cell.length_a   1.000
_cell.length_b   1.000
_cell.length_c   1.000
_cell.angle_alpha   90.00
_cell.angle_beta   90.00
_cell.angle_gamma   90.00
#
_symmetry.space_group_name_H-M   'P 1'
#
loop_
_entity.id
_entity.type
_entity.pdbx_description
1 polymer ?
#
loop_
_entity_poly.entity_id
_entity_poly.type
_entity_poly.pdbx_seq_one_letter_code
_entity_poly.pdbx_strand_id
1 'polypeptide(L)'
;MGENYQFLIHKAKALTTSELVWFTSPVSSSLIPIRNALVSVSDKSGLEPLCRKLHDWGVHIYSTGGTAKSIQSMGIPIFSVEELTQTPEMLGGRVKTLNPAIFGGILARRDHSEDLNEVKAHNLTLFDLVVVNFYPFHEHLGKSLE
;
A
#
# COMPACT_ATOMS: atom_id res chain seq x y z
N MET A 1 -5.58 -23.39 1.76
CA MET A 1 -5.14 -22.02 1.43
C MET A 1 -5.96 -20.90 2.08
N GLY A 2 -7.16 -21.16 2.64
CA GLY A 2 -8.03 -20.14 3.23
C GLY A 2 -7.67 -19.63 4.63
N GLU A 3 -6.99 -20.42 5.44
CA GLU A 3 -6.73 -20.08 6.86
C GLU A 3 -5.66 -18.99 7.06
N ASN A 4 -4.73 -18.83 6.11
CA ASN A 4 -3.62 -17.91 6.25
C ASN A 4 -4.01 -16.43 6.11
N TYR A 5 -5.08 -16.12 5.35
CA TYR A 5 -5.50 -14.74 5.11
C TYR A 5 -6.29 -14.13 6.28
N GLN A 6 -7.11 -14.92 6.95
CA GLN A 6 -7.82 -14.47 8.16
C GLN A 6 -6.84 -14.17 9.29
N PHE A 7 -5.75 -14.94 9.39
CA PHE A 7 -4.73 -14.75 10.40
C PHE A 7 -3.93 -13.45 10.19
N LEU A 8 -3.72 -13.04 8.94
CA LEU A 8 -3.03 -11.78 8.63
C LEU A 8 -3.86 -10.56 9.04
N ILE A 9 -5.16 -10.57 8.72
CA ILE A 9 -6.07 -9.48 9.10
C ILE A 9 -6.15 -9.36 10.63
N HIS A 10 -6.21 -10.48 11.36
CA HIS A 10 -6.26 -10.47 12.82
C HIS A 10 -4.93 -10.04 13.48
N LYS A 11 -3.77 -10.46 12.93
CA LYS A 11 -2.47 -10.04 13.46
C LYS A 11 -2.12 -8.59 13.09
N ALA A 12 -2.52 -8.13 11.93
CA ALA A 12 -2.41 -6.74 11.57
C ALA A 12 -3.20 -5.83 12.54
N LYS A 13 -4.39 -6.27 12.94
CA LYS A 13 -5.18 -5.59 13.99
C LYS A 13 -4.50 -5.60 15.37
N ALA A 14 -3.70 -6.62 15.69
CA ALA A 14 -2.99 -6.75 16.96
C ALA A 14 -1.68 -5.94 17.02
N LEU A 15 -1.13 -5.49 15.88
CA LEU A 15 0.03 -4.62 15.80
C LEU A 15 -0.32 -3.12 15.96
N THR A 16 -1.59 -2.81 16.15
CA THR A 16 -2.10 -1.44 16.18
C THR A 16 -2.22 -0.89 17.59
N THR A 17 -1.12 -0.61 18.27
CA THR A 17 -1.14 0.35 19.38
C THR A 17 -0.86 1.78 18.95
N SER A 18 -0.58 2.04 17.68
CA SER A 18 -0.50 3.39 17.11
C SER A 18 -0.71 3.40 15.59
N GLU A 19 -1.96 3.64 15.17
CA GLU A 19 -2.29 4.38 13.93
C GLU A 19 -1.98 3.78 12.57
N LEU A 20 -2.13 2.46 12.37
CA LEU A 20 -2.24 1.87 11.04
C LEU A 20 -3.72 1.86 10.61
N VAL A 21 -4.07 2.68 9.63
CA VAL A 21 -5.41 2.68 9.04
C VAL A 21 -5.43 1.70 7.87
N TRP A 22 -6.23 0.66 7.98
CA TRP A 22 -6.44 -0.34 6.95
C TRP A 22 -7.70 0.01 6.17
N PHE A 23 -7.55 0.25 4.87
CA PHE A 23 -8.70 0.32 3.97
C PHE A 23 -8.82 -1.01 3.22
N THR A 24 -9.76 -1.83 3.66
CA THR A 24 -10.27 -2.91 2.82
C THR A 24 -11.56 -2.40 2.19
N SER A 25 -11.67 -2.43 0.87
CA SER A 25 -12.96 -2.19 0.22
C SER A 25 -14.01 -3.13 0.81
N PRO A 26 -15.23 -2.67 1.13
CA PRO A 26 -16.30 -3.56 1.56
C PRO A 26 -16.62 -4.51 0.41
N VAL A 27 -16.24 -5.76 0.56
CA VAL A 27 -16.40 -6.76 -0.49
C VAL A 27 -17.45 -7.76 -0.07
N SER A 28 -18.25 -8.17 -1.04
CA SER A 28 -19.13 -9.33 -0.96
C SER A 28 -18.41 -10.51 -0.28
N SER A 29 -19.16 -11.41 0.31
CA SER A 29 -18.75 -12.51 1.19
C SER A 29 -17.69 -13.51 0.67
N SER A 30 -16.99 -13.19 -0.42
CA SER A 30 -15.87 -13.98 -0.96
C SER A 30 -14.53 -13.37 -0.56
N LEU A 31 -13.66 -14.16 0.05
CA LEU A 31 -12.28 -13.76 0.37
C LEU A 31 -11.53 -13.44 -0.94
N ILE A 32 -10.96 -12.25 -1.01
CA ILE A 32 -10.10 -11.86 -2.13
C ILE A 32 -8.65 -12.17 -1.73
N PRO A 33 -7.91 -12.92 -2.53
CA PRO A 33 -6.49 -13.13 -2.29
C PRO A 33 -5.72 -11.81 -2.46
N ILE A 34 -4.85 -11.50 -1.51
CA ILE A 34 -3.96 -10.35 -1.62
C ILE A 34 -2.86 -10.71 -2.63
N ARG A 35 -2.80 -10.01 -3.76
CA ARG A 35 -1.79 -10.15 -4.81
C ARG A 35 -0.88 -8.93 -4.90
N ASN A 36 -1.45 -7.75 -4.74
CA ASN A 36 -0.74 -6.48 -4.84
C ASN A 36 -0.98 -5.65 -3.59
N ALA A 37 0.10 -5.24 -2.95
CA ALA A 37 0.09 -4.38 -1.76
C ALA A 37 0.79 -3.05 -2.07
N LEU A 38 0.12 -1.93 -1.81
CA LEU A 38 0.73 -0.61 -1.80
C LEU A 38 1.17 -0.29 -0.38
N VAL A 39 2.48 -0.06 -0.18
CA VAL A 39 3.05 0.19 1.14
C VAL A 39 3.77 1.53 1.15
N SER A 40 3.26 2.48 1.95
CA SER A 40 3.84 3.81 2.11
C SER A 40 3.66 4.30 3.54
N VAL A 41 4.71 4.19 4.35
CA VAL A 41 4.65 4.48 5.78
C VAL A 41 5.69 5.52 6.18
N SER A 42 5.34 6.41 7.10
CA SER A 42 6.24 7.37 7.74
C SER A 42 7.05 6.65 8.83
N ASP A 43 6.36 6.13 9.83
CA ASP A 43 6.96 5.25 10.85
C ASP A 43 7.11 3.84 10.27
N LYS A 44 8.30 3.29 10.38
CA LYS A 44 8.68 1.98 9.84
C LYS A 44 8.66 0.85 10.89
N SER A 45 8.15 1.14 12.07
CA SER A 45 7.96 0.14 13.13
C SER A 45 7.06 -0.99 12.63
N GLY A 46 7.52 -2.22 12.75
CA GLY A 46 6.78 -3.40 12.28
C GLY A 46 6.74 -3.60 10.75
N LEU A 47 7.40 -2.73 9.96
CA LEU A 47 7.42 -2.85 8.50
C LEU A 47 8.09 -4.16 8.04
N GLU A 48 9.21 -4.54 8.65
CA GLU A 48 9.98 -5.71 8.24
C GLU A 48 9.18 -7.02 8.37
N PRO A 49 8.63 -7.39 9.53
CA PRO A 49 7.87 -8.65 9.64
C PRO A 49 6.65 -8.69 8.72
N LEU A 50 6.00 -7.54 8.47
CA LEU A 50 4.89 -7.44 7.54
C LEU A 50 5.37 -7.71 6.10
N CYS A 51 6.39 -6.99 5.64
CA CYS A 51 6.87 -7.12 4.26
C CYS A 51 7.47 -8.51 3.99
N ARG A 52 8.19 -9.11 4.94
CA ARG A 52 8.65 -10.50 4.81
C ARG A 52 7.48 -11.44 4.62
N LYS A 53 6.44 -11.29 5.43
CA LYS A 53 5.26 -12.16 5.32
C LYS A 53 4.50 -11.99 4.01
N LEU A 54 4.35 -10.76 3.53
CA LEU A 54 3.76 -10.50 2.21
C LEU A 54 4.61 -11.13 1.10
N HIS A 55 5.92 -10.98 1.18
CA HIS A 55 6.85 -11.57 0.21
C HIS A 55 6.79 -13.11 0.22
N ASP A 56 6.80 -13.75 1.40
CA ASP A 56 6.68 -15.20 1.56
C ASP A 56 5.38 -15.75 0.95
N TRP A 57 4.34 -14.93 0.89
CA TRP A 57 3.05 -15.28 0.26
C TRP A 57 2.97 -14.94 -1.22
N GLY A 58 4.07 -14.46 -1.81
CA GLY A 58 4.13 -14.09 -3.22
C GLY A 58 3.36 -12.81 -3.57
N VAL A 59 3.11 -11.94 -2.57
CA VAL A 59 2.46 -10.64 -2.80
C VAL A 59 3.44 -9.67 -3.43
N HIS A 60 3.04 -9.01 -4.50
CA HIS A 60 3.80 -7.92 -5.11
C HIS A 60 3.69 -6.67 -4.24
N ILE A 61 4.82 -6.18 -3.73
CA ILE A 61 4.87 -5.00 -2.88
C ILE A 61 5.23 -3.79 -3.74
N TYR A 62 4.32 -2.83 -3.83
CA TYR A 62 4.54 -1.54 -4.49
C TYR A 62 4.88 -0.50 -3.43
N SER A 63 5.95 0.26 -3.66
CA SER A 63 6.39 1.27 -2.69
C SER A 63 7.17 2.39 -3.37
N THR A 64 7.37 3.49 -2.67
CA THR A 64 8.08 4.68 -3.15
C THR A 64 8.94 5.31 -2.05
N GLY A 65 9.90 6.12 -2.44
CA GLY A 65 10.71 6.95 -1.57
C GLY A 65 11.42 6.20 -0.45
N GLY A 66 11.36 6.74 0.77
CA GLY A 66 12.07 6.18 1.93
C GLY A 66 11.55 4.81 2.37
N THR A 67 10.26 4.50 2.13
CA THR A 67 9.69 3.17 2.44
C THR A 67 10.24 2.12 1.49
N ALA A 68 10.32 2.43 0.20
CA ALA A 68 10.91 1.55 -0.81
C ALA A 68 12.36 1.19 -0.47
N LYS A 69 13.18 2.21 -0.16
CA LYS A 69 14.58 2.02 0.24
C LYS A 69 14.71 1.15 1.50
N SER A 70 13.83 1.36 2.48
CA SER A 70 13.82 0.56 3.70
C SER A 70 13.48 -0.90 3.41
N ILE A 71 12.47 -1.19 2.59
CA ILE A 71 12.09 -2.58 2.23
C ILE A 71 13.21 -3.25 1.43
N GLN A 72 13.81 -2.54 0.48
CA GLN A 72 14.93 -3.06 -0.31
C GLN A 72 16.16 -3.39 0.54
N SER A 73 16.45 -2.56 1.57
CA SER A 73 17.56 -2.84 2.50
C SER A 73 17.39 -4.11 3.33
N MET A 74 16.15 -4.60 3.46
CA MET A 74 15.82 -5.89 4.08
C MET A 74 15.98 -7.08 3.12
N GLY A 75 16.41 -6.84 1.87
CA GLY A 75 16.53 -7.86 0.83
C GLY A 75 15.19 -8.29 0.21
N ILE A 76 14.13 -7.52 0.40
CA ILE A 76 12.80 -7.80 -0.14
C ILE A 76 12.61 -7.05 -1.45
N PRO A 77 12.27 -7.73 -2.56
CA PRO A 77 12.02 -7.07 -3.83
C PRO A 77 10.76 -6.22 -3.76
N ILE A 78 10.78 -5.07 -4.43
CA ILE A 78 9.62 -4.19 -4.57
C ILE A 78 9.42 -3.79 -6.03
N PHE A 79 8.19 -3.40 -6.35
CA PHE A 79 7.83 -2.71 -7.57
C PHE A 79 7.78 -1.21 -7.28
N SER A 80 8.45 -0.42 -8.10
CA SER A 80 8.50 1.03 -7.93
C SER A 80 7.16 1.67 -8.36
N VAL A 81 6.65 2.56 -7.52
CA VAL A 81 5.47 3.37 -7.86
C VAL A 81 5.81 4.32 -9.02
N GLU A 82 7.04 4.81 -9.11
CA GLU A 82 7.51 5.67 -10.20
C GLU A 82 7.49 4.93 -11.55
N GLU A 83 7.86 3.65 -11.57
CA GLU A 83 7.76 2.81 -12.76
C GLU A 83 6.31 2.53 -13.15
N LEU A 84 5.44 2.28 -12.17
CA LEU A 84 4.03 2.04 -12.40
C LEU A 84 3.31 3.27 -12.95
N THR A 85 3.62 4.45 -12.39
CA THR A 85 2.96 5.71 -12.76
C THR A 85 3.60 6.40 -13.96
N GLN A 86 4.79 5.97 -14.38
CA GLN A 86 5.63 6.63 -15.37
C GLN A 86 5.87 8.11 -15.03
N THR A 87 5.82 8.44 -13.74
CA THR A 87 5.96 9.81 -13.24
C THR A 87 6.97 9.80 -12.09
N PRO A 88 8.04 10.60 -12.18
CA PRO A 88 9.01 10.69 -11.11
C PRO A 88 8.40 11.36 -9.87
N GLU A 89 9.01 11.11 -8.72
CA GLU A 89 8.72 11.82 -7.49
C GLU A 89 8.98 13.31 -7.65
N MET A 90 8.03 14.17 -7.29
CA MET A 90 8.11 15.62 -7.45
C MET A 90 7.98 16.35 -6.11
N LEU A 91 8.45 17.61 -6.09
CA LEU A 91 8.33 18.51 -4.95
C LEU A 91 8.89 17.92 -3.64
N GLY A 92 10.05 17.23 -3.73
CA GLY A 92 10.67 16.59 -2.56
C GLY A 92 9.84 15.47 -1.96
N GLY A 93 9.11 14.71 -2.80
CA GLY A 93 8.31 13.57 -2.40
C GLY A 93 6.92 13.89 -1.89
N ARG A 94 6.51 15.15 -1.95
CA ARG A 94 5.14 15.53 -1.56
C ARG A 94 4.09 15.11 -2.59
N VAL A 95 4.50 14.89 -3.84
CA VAL A 95 3.66 14.39 -4.93
C VAL A 95 4.32 13.15 -5.53
N LYS A 96 3.87 11.98 -5.11
CA LYS A 96 4.42 10.70 -5.57
C LYS A 96 3.36 9.63 -5.83
N THR A 97 2.23 9.71 -5.14
CA THR A 97 1.12 8.76 -5.28
C THR A 97 -0.18 9.42 -5.79
N LEU A 98 -0.21 10.74 -5.97
CA LEU A 98 -1.32 11.48 -6.57
C LEU A 98 -1.35 11.26 -8.08
N ASN A 99 -1.71 10.06 -8.48
CA ASN A 99 -1.70 9.64 -9.88
C ASN A 99 -2.91 8.73 -10.16
N PRO A 100 -3.60 8.91 -11.30
CA PRO A 100 -4.74 8.07 -11.68
C PRO A 100 -4.44 6.56 -11.66
N ALA A 101 -3.22 6.14 -12.01
CA ALA A 101 -2.84 4.73 -11.97
C ALA A 101 -2.87 4.15 -10.54
N ILE A 102 -2.54 4.95 -9.52
CA ILE A 102 -2.61 4.53 -8.12
C ILE A 102 -4.04 4.56 -7.61
N PHE A 103 -4.72 5.72 -7.77
CA PHE A 103 -6.08 5.87 -7.24
C PHE A 103 -7.08 4.99 -7.97
N GLY A 104 -6.96 4.80 -9.28
CA GLY A 104 -7.77 3.85 -10.04
C GLY A 104 -7.62 2.43 -9.54
N GLY A 105 -6.38 2.01 -9.22
CA GLY A 105 -6.11 0.70 -8.66
C GLY A 105 -6.67 0.47 -7.25
N ILE A 106 -6.83 1.55 -6.45
CA ILE A 106 -7.40 1.49 -5.10
C ILE A 106 -8.93 1.56 -5.13
N LEU A 107 -9.50 2.44 -5.98
CA LEU A 107 -10.91 2.82 -5.93
C LEU A 107 -11.80 1.98 -6.85
N ALA A 108 -11.24 1.27 -7.82
CA ALA A 108 -12.02 0.44 -8.75
C ALA A 108 -12.84 -0.61 -8.01
N ARG A 109 -14.14 -0.61 -8.25
CA ARG A 109 -15.10 -1.57 -7.69
C ARG A 109 -14.99 -2.88 -8.45
N ARG A 110 -14.64 -3.95 -7.76
CA ARG A 110 -14.33 -5.26 -8.38
C ARG A 110 -15.55 -6.04 -8.82
N ASP A 111 -16.74 -5.65 -8.37
CA ASP A 111 -18.04 -6.19 -8.73
C ASP A 111 -18.78 -5.35 -9.81
N HIS A 112 -18.15 -4.27 -10.29
CA HIS A 112 -18.68 -3.40 -11.34
C HIS A 112 -17.96 -3.62 -12.68
N SER A 113 -18.70 -4.07 -13.69
CA SER A 113 -18.14 -4.35 -15.01
C SER A 113 -17.57 -3.10 -15.71
N GLU A 114 -18.16 -1.94 -15.48
CA GLU A 114 -17.68 -0.67 -16.03
C GLU A 114 -16.30 -0.31 -15.49
N ASP A 115 -16.12 -0.36 -14.15
CA ASP A 115 -14.83 -0.11 -13.51
C ASP A 115 -13.77 -1.10 -14.02
N LEU A 116 -14.13 -2.38 -14.14
CA LEU A 116 -13.20 -3.40 -14.64
C LEU A 116 -12.82 -3.22 -16.11
N ASN A 117 -13.71 -2.65 -16.92
CA ASN A 117 -13.41 -2.29 -18.30
C ASN A 117 -12.42 -1.11 -18.35
N GLU A 118 -12.59 -0.09 -17.51
CA GLU A 118 -11.65 1.03 -17.39
C GLU A 118 -10.28 0.56 -16.87
N VAL A 119 -10.27 -0.30 -15.84
CA VAL A 119 -9.03 -0.92 -15.33
C VAL A 119 -8.26 -1.60 -16.47
N LYS A 120 -8.95 -2.36 -17.33
CA LYS A 120 -8.32 -3.01 -18.49
C LYS A 120 -7.89 -1.99 -19.56
N ALA A 121 -8.75 -1.04 -19.91
CA ALA A 121 -8.49 -0.05 -20.95
C ALA A 121 -7.27 0.83 -20.60
N HIS A 122 -7.08 1.15 -19.32
CA HIS A 122 -5.98 1.97 -18.83
C HIS A 122 -4.82 1.16 -18.25
N ASN A 123 -4.86 -0.17 -18.33
CA ASN A 123 -3.84 -1.09 -17.80
C ASN A 123 -3.51 -0.81 -16.32
N LEU A 124 -4.53 -0.58 -15.49
CA LEU A 124 -4.35 -0.26 -14.09
C LEU A 124 -4.03 -1.50 -13.26
N THR A 125 -3.10 -1.37 -12.34
CA THR A 125 -2.83 -2.39 -11.32
C THR A 125 -3.82 -2.23 -10.17
N LEU A 126 -4.63 -3.27 -9.91
CA LEU A 126 -5.52 -3.29 -8.75
C LEU A 126 -4.72 -3.59 -7.47
N PHE A 127 -4.92 -2.78 -6.44
CA PHE A 127 -4.35 -3.01 -5.11
C PHE A 127 -5.35 -3.73 -4.22
N ASP A 128 -4.91 -4.82 -3.59
CA ASP A 128 -5.71 -5.64 -2.68
C ASP A 128 -5.48 -5.24 -1.22
N LEU A 129 -4.33 -4.60 -0.96
CA LEU A 129 -3.92 -4.11 0.35
C LEU A 129 -3.26 -2.75 0.21
N VAL A 130 -3.65 -1.82 1.07
CA VAL A 130 -2.98 -0.53 1.22
C VAL A 130 -2.49 -0.41 2.67
N VAL A 131 -1.19 -0.16 2.83
CA VAL A 131 -0.54 -0.01 4.14
C VAL A 131 0.02 1.39 4.23
N VAL A 132 -0.58 2.19 5.09
CA VAL A 132 -0.17 3.58 5.34
C VAL A 132 -0.23 3.88 6.83
N ASN A 133 0.58 4.80 7.30
CA ASN A 133 0.40 5.45 8.59
C ASN A 133 0.48 6.96 8.45
N PHE A 134 -0.03 7.66 9.43
CA PHE A 134 -0.03 9.12 9.41
C PHE A 134 1.37 9.66 9.69
N TYR A 135 1.67 10.78 9.04
CA TYR A 135 2.83 11.57 9.38
C TYR A 135 2.64 12.13 10.82
N PRO A 136 3.66 12.16 11.67
CA PRO A 136 3.54 12.63 13.06
C PRO A 136 3.37 14.14 13.11
N PHE A 137 2.19 14.61 12.70
CA PHE A 137 1.87 16.03 12.56
C PHE A 137 2.08 16.81 13.86
N HIS A 138 1.80 16.19 15.00
CA HIS A 138 1.97 16.80 16.32
C HIS A 138 3.44 17.15 16.64
N GLU A 139 4.41 16.44 16.06
CA GLU A 139 5.84 16.74 16.25
C GLU A 139 6.29 18.01 15.51
N HIS A 140 5.49 18.47 14.57
CA HIS A 140 5.75 19.67 13.77
C HIS A 140 4.93 20.88 14.23
N LEU A 141 3.97 20.68 15.13
CA LEU A 141 3.22 21.78 15.74
C LEU A 141 4.15 22.59 16.65
N GLY A 142 4.36 23.87 16.33
CA GLY A 142 5.21 24.77 17.10
C GLY A 142 6.66 24.91 16.59
N LYS A 143 7.07 24.20 15.55
CA LYS A 143 8.30 24.51 14.83
C LYS A 143 7.98 25.58 13.80
N SER A 144 8.70 26.73 13.88
CA SER A 144 8.61 27.78 12.84
C SER A 144 8.90 27.15 11.48
N LEU A 145 8.03 27.43 10.51
CA LEU A 145 8.32 27.16 9.10
C LEU A 145 9.40 28.15 8.67
N GLU A 146 10.66 27.71 8.70
CA GLU A 146 11.77 28.41 8.02
C GLU A 146 11.74 28.09 6.53
#